data_271aaaa1a6f055652245307e3b176b24
#
_entry.id   271aaaa1a6f055652245307e3b176b24
#
_cell.length_a   1.000
_cell.length_b   1.000
_cell.length_c   1.000
_cell.angle_alpha   90.00
_cell.angle_beta   90.00
_cell.angle_gamma   90.00
#
_symmetry.space_group_name_H-M   'P 1'
#
loop_
_entity.id
_entity.type
_entity.pdbx_description
1 polymer ?
#
loop_
_entity_poly.entity_id
_entity_poly.type
_entity_poly.pdbx_seq_one_letter_code
_entity_poly.pdbx_strand_id
1 'polypeptide(L)'
;DTVLSRGLGDVYKRQSWDTVDFSSSSDADIKQSLQKLNIPLSVDEAKKIQFSFLKRPATLTELVLFSIQGSEHSSYKSSKNHIKHFITDGKHVILGAKDDAGVVSLSTDNDGEKYGLVVSHESHNHPSQIVPYEGAATGVGGNVRDVCCMGAEVMSLGDSLRFGDINRNKTKWISDGVVSGIAGYGNPLGIPNICGDVYFDKEYNENCLVTVLTAGVVKEKNVIRSRAPKNSEGYDLILVGKPT
;
A
#
# COMPACT_ATOMS: atom_id res chain seq x y z
N ASP A 1 -27.46 8.03 -22.47
CA ASP A 1 -26.14 8.64 -22.15
C ASP A 1 -26.20 9.93 -21.34
N THR A 2 -27.37 10.52 -21.15
CA THR A 2 -27.52 11.82 -20.45
C THR A 2 -28.05 11.74 -19.02
N VAL A 3 -28.43 10.55 -18.55
CA VAL A 3 -29.04 10.37 -17.21
C VAL A 3 -27.99 10.20 -16.10
N LEU A 4 -26.90 9.51 -16.39
CA LEU A 4 -25.81 9.27 -15.41
C LEU A 4 -24.97 10.54 -15.12
N SER A 5 -24.76 11.40 -16.13
CA SER A 5 -24.02 12.65 -15.94
C SER A 5 -24.81 13.72 -15.17
N ARG A 6 -26.15 13.70 -15.23
CA ARG A 6 -27.01 14.61 -14.46
C ARG A 6 -27.06 14.26 -12.97
N GLY A 7 -27.04 12.98 -12.61
CA GLY A 7 -27.06 12.56 -11.20
C GLY A 7 -25.79 12.94 -10.45
N LEU A 8 -24.61 12.81 -11.05
CA LEU A 8 -23.33 13.20 -10.45
C LEU A 8 -23.21 14.73 -10.29
N GLY A 9 -23.63 15.50 -11.30
CA GLY A 9 -23.59 16.97 -11.23
C GLY A 9 -24.49 17.56 -10.14
N ASP A 10 -25.65 16.95 -9.84
CA ASP A 10 -26.55 17.40 -8.78
C ASP A 10 -26.07 16.96 -7.39
N VAL A 11 -25.38 15.83 -7.26
CA VAL A 11 -24.74 15.41 -6.01
C VAL A 11 -23.60 16.38 -5.67
N TYR A 12 -22.78 16.77 -6.62
CA TYR A 12 -21.71 17.76 -6.39
C TYR A 12 -22.25 19.16 -6.07
N LYS A 13 -23.40 19.56 -6.59
CA LYS A 13 -24.01 20.85 -6.28
C LYS A 13 -24.73 20.93 -4.92
N ARG A 14 -25.05 19.78 -4.32
CA ARG A 14 -25.77 19.70 -3.03
C ARG A 14 -24.88 19.46 -1.83
N GLN A 15 -23.60 19.19 -2.02
CA GLN A 15 -22.66 19.06 -0.92
C GLN A 15 -22.31 20.45 -0.40
N SER A 16 -22.87 20.82 0.74
CA SER A 16 -22.30 21.89 1.55
C SER A 16 -20.93 21.40 2.03
N TRP A 17 -19.87 22.00 1.52
CA TRP A 17 -18.52 21.68 1.94
C TRP A 17 -18.28 22.29 3.32
N ASP A 18 -18.45 21.50 4.37
CA ASP A 18 -18.06 21.94 5.71
C ASP A 18 -16.56 22.24 5.69
N THR A 19 -16.25 23.51 5.94
CA THR A 19 -14.87 23.99 6.05
C THR A 19 -14.45 24.08 7.50
N VAL A 20 -13.20 23.76 7.76
CA VAL A 20 -12.56 23.90 9.07
C VAL A 20 -11.54 25.02 8.95
N ASP A 21 -11.73 26.07 9.74
CA ASP A 21 -10.84 27.22 9.76
C ASP A 21 -10.04 27.28 11.06
N PHE A 22 -8.73 27.31 10.94
CA PHE A 22 -7.78 27.40 12.05
C PHE A 22 -7.20 28.80 12.25
N SER A 23 -7.66 29.81 11.51
CA SER A 23 -7.07 31.16 11.48
C SER A 23 -7.02 31.84 12.84
N SER A 24 -8.02 31.61 13.69
CA SER A 24 -8.14 32.20 15.03
C SER A 24 -8.04 31.19 16.16
N SER A 25 -7.65 29.94 15.85
CA SER A 25 -7.62 28.82 16.78
C SER A 25 -6.26 28.70 17.46
N SER A 26 -6.25 28.46 18.77
CA SER A 26 -5.04 28.07 19.48
C SER A 26 -4.62 26.65 19.11
N ASP A 27 -3.38 26.25 19.40
CA ASP A 27 -2.90 24.89 19.16
C ASP A 27 -3.70 23.83 19.91
N ALA A 28 -4.20 24.19 21.10
CA ALA A 28 -5.08 23.32 21.89
C ALA A 28 -6.44 23.12 21.19
N ASP A 29 -7.03 24.21 20.67
CA ASP A 29 -8.31 24.14 19.94
C ASP A 29 -8.20 23.35 18.64
N ILE A 30 -7.11 23.54 17.89
CA ILE A 30 -6.83 22.76 16.67
C ILE A 30 -6.75 21.29 17.02
N LYS A 31 -5.96 20.92 18.04
CA LYS A 31 -5.81 19.53 18.49
C LYS A 31 -7.15 18.92 18.90
N GLN A 32 -7.97 19.65 19.65
CA GLN A 32 -9.29 19.20 20.07
C GLN A 32 -10.23 19.02 18.88
N SER A 33 -10.22 19.95 17.92
CA SER A 33 -11.02 19.86 16.70
C SER A 33 -10.66 18.64 15.86
N LEU A 34 -9.37 18.39 15.65
CA LEU A 34 -8.87 17.21 14.92
C LEU A 34 -9.28 15.91 15.62
N GLN A 35 -9.18 15.84 16.94
CA GLN A 35 -9.61 14.69 17.73
C GLN A 35 -11.12 14.46 17.60
N LYS A 36 -11.93 15.52 17.71
CA LYS A 36 -13.40 15.44 17.57
C LYS A 36 -13.81 14.95 16.18
N LEU A 37 -13.08 15.36 15.15
CA LEU A 37 -13.30 14.94 13.76
C LEU A 37 -12.65 13.58 13.44
N ASN A 38 -11.94 12.99 14.38
CA ASN A 38 -11.19 11.75 14.21
C ASN A 38 -10.17 11.80 13.04
N ILE A 39 -9.50 12.95 12.88
CA ILE A 39 -8.50 13.17 11.82
C ILE A 39 -7.10 13.06 12.43
N PRO A 40 -6.28 12.09 12.02
CA PRO A 40 -4.94 11.84 12.58
C PRO A 40 -3.87 12.77 11.98
N LEU A 41 -4.07 14.07 12.09
CA LEU A 41 -3.09 15.11 11.76
C LEU A 41 -2.51 15.73 13.03
N SER A 42 -1.24 16.11 12.98
CA SER A 42 -0.66 16.98 13.99
C SER A 42 -1.12 18.43 13.77
N VAL A 43 -1.01 19.26 14.82
CA VAL A 43 -1.32 20.69 14.73
C VAL A 43 -0.51 21.39 13.64
N ASP A 44 0.79 21.08 13.55
CA ASP A 44 1.69 21.64 12.55
C ASP A 44 1.29 21.26 11.13
N GLU A 45 0.91 19.99 10.91
CA GLU A 45 0.41 19.52 9.61
C GLU A 45 -0.89 20.25 9.22
N ALA A 46 -1.85 20.38 10.14
CA ALA A 46 -3.09 21.07 9.88
C ALA A 46 -2.87 22.55 9.52
N LYS A 47 -1.99 23.24 10.25
CA LYS A 47 -1.58 24.62 9.94
C LYS A 47 -0.89 24.70 8.57
N LYS A 48 0.01 23.78 8.26
CA LYS A 48 0.72 23.75 6.98
C LYS A 48 -0.25 23.53 5.82
N ILE A 49 -1.25 22.67 5.98
CA ILE A 49 -2.29 22.44 4.98
C ILE A 49 -3.05 23.74 4.71
N GLN A 50 -3.58 24.39 5.74
CA GLN A 50 -4.38 25.58 5.55
C GLN A 50 -3.56 26.79 5.07
N PHE A 51 -2.43 27.09 5.72
CA PHE A 51 -1.73 28.36 5.50
C PHE A 51 -0.66 28.29 4.39
N SER A 52 -0.05 27.11 4.16
CA SER A 52 1.02 26.98 3.17
C SER A 52 0.53 26.37 1.85
N PHE A 53 -0.26 25.29 1.92
CA PHE A 53 -0.68 24.57 0.72
C PHE A 53 -1.94 25.17 0.11
N LEU A 54 -3.04 25.22 0.87
CA LEU A 54 -4.34 25.66 0.34
C LEU A 54 -4.47 27.18 0.35
N LYS A 55 -3.86 27.88 1.31
CA LYS A 55 -3.98 29.33 1.56
C LYS A 55 -5.43 29.78 1.78
N ARG A 56 -6.24 28.89 2.30
CA ARG A 56 -7.64 29.05 2.64
C ARG A 56 -8.06 28.00 3.67
N PRO A 57 -9.23 28.15 4.35
CA PRO A 57 -9.79 27.07 5.15
C PRO A 57 -9.91 25.78 4.33
N ALA A 58 -9.57 24.65 4.95
CA ALA A 58 -9.69 23.35 4.32
C ALA A 58 -11.12 22.81 4.45
N THR A 59 -11.61 22.10 3.46
CA THR A 59 -12.81 21.29 3.63
C THR A 59 -12.50 20.07 4.50
N LEU A 60 -13.52 19.50 5.15
CA LEU A 60 -13.36 18.26 5.91
C LEU A 60 -12.77 17.13 5.05
N THR A 61 -13.25 17.00 3.82
CA THR A 61 -12.74 16.01 2.85
C THR A 61 -11.26 16.22 2.55
N GLU A 62 -10.82 17.47 2.34
CA GLU A 62 -9.41 17.77 2.12
C GLU A 62 -8.55 17.38 3.33
N LEU A 63 -8.98 17.70 4.55
CA LEU A 63 -8.25 17.31 5.75
C LEU A 63 -8.13 15.78 5.88
N VAL A 64 -9.19 15.02 5.58
CA VAL A 64 -9.16 13.56 5.55
C VAL A 64 -8.20 13.06 4.50
N LEU A 65 -8.25 13.59 3.26
CA LEU A 65 -7.33 13.18 2.18
C LEU A 65 -5.87 13.50 2.53
N PHE A 66 -5.59 14.68 3.07
CA PHE A 66 -4.25 15.04 3.53
C PHE A 66 -3.78 14.15 4.68
N SER A 67 -4.66 13.71 5.57
CA SER A 67 -4.30 12.81 6.67
C SER A 67 -3.91 11.42 6.15
N ILE A 68 -4.61 10.92 5.13
CA ILE A 68 -4.32 9.64 4.50
C ILE A 68 -2.99 9.71 3.73
N GLN A 69 -2.83 10.70 2.85
CA GLN A 69 -1.62 10.89 2.05
C GLN A 69 -0.40 11.27 2.90
N GLY A 70 -0.62 11.96 4.01
CA GLY A 70 0.41 12.31 4.99
C GLY A 70 0.70 11.22 6.02
N SER A 71 0.02 10.08 5.98
CA SER A 71 0.31 8.95 6.86
C SER A 71 1.71 8.36 6.59
N GLU A 72 2.25 7.63 7.55
CA GLU A 72 3.54 6.95 7.39
C GLU A 72 3.52 5.98 6.19
N HIS A 73 2.40 5.30 5.96
CA HIS A 73 2.24 4.34 4.86
C HIS A 73 2.39 4.96 3.46
N SER A 74 1.98 6.22 3.28
CA SER A 74 2.06 6.90 1.98
C SER A 74 3.26 7.84 1.88
N SER A 75 3.59 8.55 2.96
CA SER A 75 4.58 9.63 2.94
C SER A 75 5.96 9.22 3.45
N TYR A 76 6.06 8.10 4.19
CA TYR A 76 7.29 7.68 4.86
C TYR A 76 7.89 8.78 5.75
N LYS A 77 7.04 9.62 6.34
CA LYS A 77 7.45 10.87 7.01
C LYS A 77 8.40 10.67 8.18
N SER A 78 8.30 9.56 8.90
CA SER A 78 9.21 9.20 9.99
C SER A 78 10.33 8.27 9.55
N SER A 79 10.05 7.27 8.72
CA SER A 79 11.01 6.26 8.30
C SER A 79 11.94 6.70 7.16
N LYS A 80 11.56 7.73 6.39
CA LYS A 80 12.35 8.23 5.25
C LYS A 80 13.81 8.53 5.59
N ASN A 81 14.06 9.03 6.80
CA ASN A 81 15.43 9.34 7.23
C ASN A 81 16.32 8.12 7.40
N HIS A 82 15.70 6.94 7.66
CA HIS A 82 16.40 5.66 7.76
C HIS A 82 16.51 4.99 6.39
N ILE A 83 15.40 4.97 5.63
CA ILE A 83 15.31 4.34 4.30
C ILE A 83 16.31 4.94 3.32
N LYS A 84 16.59 6.25 3.39
CA LYS A 84 17.58 6.92 2.52
C LYS A 84 19.00 6.37 2.62
N HIS A 85 19.32 5.59 3.66
CA HIS A 85 20.61 4.95 3.83
C HIS A 85 20.71 3.60 3.11
N PHE A 86 19.61 3.06 2.63
CA PHE A 86 19.63 1.81 1.86
C PHE A 86 20.24 2.06 0.47
N ILE A 87 21.07 1.14 0.05
CA ILE A 87 21.59 1.11 -1.33
C ILE A 87 20.46 0.60 -2.23
N THR A 88 19.96 1.45 -3.10
CA THR A 88 18.81 1.13 -3.98
C THR A 88 19.19 1.13 -5.46
N ASP A 89 20.47 1.23 -5.77
CA ASP A 89 21.03 1.19 -7.11
C ASP A 89 22.31 0.33 -7.14
N GLY A 90 22.75 -0.05 -8.32
CA GLY A 90 23.94 -0.85 -8.49
C GLY A 90 23.96 -1.58 -9.83
N LYS A 91 25.04 -2.29 -10.12
CA LYS A 91 25.29 -2.97 -11.42
C LYS A 91 24.14 -3.89 -11.87
N HIS A 92 23.48 -4.55 -10.93
CA HIS A 92 22.42 -5.51 -11.22
C HIS A 92 21.01 -4.94 -11.01
N VAL A 93 20.87 -3.68 -10.62
CA VAL A 93 19.58 -3.05 -10.40
C VAL A 93 19.08 -2.43 -11.69
N ILE A 94 17.99 -2.95 -12.23
CA ILE A 94 17.26 -2.37 -13.37
C ILE A 94 16.36 -1.24 -12.87
N LEU A 95 15.67 -1.49 -11.75
CA LEU A 95 14.81 -0.54 -11.08
C LEU A 95 14.89 -0.73 -9.56
N GLY A 96 15.35 0.29 -8.86
CA GLY A 96 15.35 0.31 -7.39
C GLY A 96 13.99 0.72 -6.82
N ALA A 97 14.01 1.19 -5.55
CA ALA A 97 12.81 1.55 -4.78
C ALA A 97 12.13 2.85 -5.31
N LYS A 98 11.53 2.80 -6.47
CA LYS A 98 10.91 3.95 -7.16
C LYS A 98 9.53 3.68 -7.73
N ASP A 99 9.09 2.43 -7.73
CA ASP A 99 7.80 1.96 -8.24
C ASP A 99 7.25 0.87 -7.30
N ASP A 100 6.24 0.14 -7.71
CA ASP A 100 5.53 -0.84 -6.88
C ASP A 100 6.42 -2.01 -6.43
N ALA A 101 7.43 -2.37 -7.24
CA ALA A 101 8.39 -3.42 -6.91
C ALA A 101 9.80 -3.09 -7.42
N GLY A 102 10.80 -3.72 -6.84
CA GLY A 102 12.18 -3.67 -7.31
C GLY A 102 12.42 -4.65 -8.47
N VAL A 103 13.31 -4.29 -9.39
CA VAL A 103 13.70 -5.15 -10.51
C VAL A 103 15.22 -5.29 -10.56
N VAL A 104 15.69 -6.53 -10.52
CA VAL A 104 17.12 -6.85 -10.68
C VAL A 104 17.35 -7.70 -11.93
N SER A 105 18.52 -7.56 -12.54
CA SER A 105 18.92 -8.35 -13.70
C SER A 105 18.99 -9.82 -13.33
N LEU A 106 18.30 -10.68 -14.10
CA LEU A 106 18.26 -12.12 -13.90
C LEU A 106 19.14 -12.84 -14.90
N SER A 107 18.85 -12.68 -16.19
CA SER A 107 19.55 -13.40 -17.26
C SER A 107 19.44 -12.67 -18.59
N THR A 108 20.23 -13.14 -19.57
CA THR A 108 20.07 -12.80 -20.99
C THR A 108 19.96 -14.12 -21.75
N ASP A 109 18.99 -14.26 -22.63
CA ASP A 109 18.83 -15.46 -23.44
C ASP A 109 19.76 -15.47 -24.67
N ASN A 110 19.67 -16.54 -25.46
CA ASN A 110 20.52 -16.73 -26.64
C ASN A 110 20.29 -15.70 -27.75
N ASP A 111 19.11 -15.06 -27.77
CA ASP A 111 18.74 -14.02 -28.73
C ASP A 111 19.12 -12.62 -28.23
N GLY A 112 19.75 -12.52 -27.06
CA GLY A 112 20.16 -11.27 -26.45
C GLY A 112 19.04 -10.54 -25.68
N GLU A 113 17.88 -11.18 -25.49
CA GLU A 113 16.77 -10.63 -24.70
C GLU A 113 17.11 -10.70 -23.20
N LYS A 114 16.98 -9.57 -22.54
CA LYS A 114 17.28 -9.44 -21.11
C LYS A 114 16.03 -9.63 -20.26
N TYR A 115 16.18 -10.37 -19.18
CA TYR A 115 15.13 -10.66 -18.21
C TYR A 115 15.48 -10.06 -16.85
N GLY A 116 14.47 -9.50 -16.21
CA GLY A 116 14.53 -9.01 -14.85
C GLY A 116 13.72 -9.88 -13.89
N LEU A 117 14.26 -10.07 -12.69
CA LEU A 117 13.52 -10.60 -11.55
C LEU A 117 12.86 -9.42 -10.83
N VAL A 118 11.54 -9.44 -10.78
CA VAL A 118 10.73 -8.48 -10.04
C VAL A 118 10.46 -9.05 -8.66
N VAL A 119 10.72 -8.27 -7.61
CA VAL A 119 10.52 -8.69 -6.22
C VAL A 119 9.77 -7.61 -5.47
N SER A 120 8.67 -7.99 -4.87
CA SER A 120 7.94 -7.20 -3.88
C SER A 120 7.95 -7.91 -2.53
N HIS A 121 8.03 -7.15 -1.45
CA HIS A 121 8.03 -7.65 -0.09
C HIS A 121 7.24 -6.70 0.80
N GLU A 122 6.17 -7.19 1.36
CA GLU A 122 5.22 -6.41 2.13
C GLU A 122 4.86 -7.08 3.46
N SER A 123 4.37 -6.28 4.40
CA SER A 123 3.81 -6.79 5.65
C SER A 123 2.35 -6.38 5.80
N HIS A 124 1.50 -7.31 6.36
CA HIS A 124 0.08 -7.07 6.63
C HIS A 124 -0.28 -7.52 8.04
N ASN A 125 0.37 -6.90 9.01
CA ASN A 125 0.43 -7.37 10.40
C ASN A 125 -0.86 -7.09 11.16
N HIS A 126 -1.21 -5.82 11.32
CA HIS A 126 -2.34 -5.39 12.14
C HIS A 126 -3.69 -5.89 11.62
N PRO A 127 -4.00 -5.85 10.31
CA PRO A 127 -5.22 -6.48 9.81
C PRO A 127 -5.28 -7.98 10.08
N SER A 128 -4.17 -8.69 9.97
CA SER A 128 -4.09 -10.13 10.26
C SER A 128 -4.27 -10.45 11.76
N GLN A 129 -3.92 -9.55 12.65
CA GLN A 129 -4.19 -9.69 14.08
C GLN A 129 -5.68 -9.64 14.42
N ILE A 130 -6.48 -8.92 13.59
CA ILE A 130 -7.90 -8.65 13.85
C ILE A 130 -8.80 -9.59 13.05
N VAL A 131 -8.51 -9.77 11.76
CA VAL A 131 -9.23 -10.63 10.81
C VAL A 131 -8.21 -11.47 10.04
N PRO A 132 -7.73 -12.58 10.64
CA PRO A 132 -6.52 -13.27 10.17
C PRO A 132 -6.59 -13.75 8.72
N TYR A 133 -7.71 -14.35 8.31
CA TYR A 133 -7.88 -14.85 6.96
C TYR A 133 -7.87 -13.71 5.92
N GLU A 134 -8.74 -12.74 6.08
CA GLU A 134 -8.88 -11.61 5.16
C GLU A 134 -7.64 -10.72 5.19
N GLY A 135 -7.05 -10.54 6.37
CA GLY A 135 -5.81 -9.78 6.54
C GLY A 135 -4.65 -10.39 5.77
N ALA A 136 -4.42 -11.68 5.92
CA ALA A 136 -3.34 -12.37 5.24
C ALA A 136 -3.61 -12.54 3.73
N ALA A 137 -4.85 -12.85 3.34
CA ALA A 137 -5.24 -12.91 1.93
C ALA A 137 -5.02 -11.58 1.21
N THR A 138 -5.38 -10.45 1.86
CA THR A 138 -5.13 -9.11 1.32
C THR A 138 -3.62 -8.82 1.22
N GLY A 139 -2.83 -9.25 2.19
CA GLY A 139 -1.37 -9.11 2.16
C GLY A 139 -0.74 -9.82 0.95
N VAL A 140 -1.16 -11.06 0.67
CA VAL A 140 -0.76 -11.79 -0.55
C VAL A 140 -1.24 -11.04 -1.79
N GLY A 141 -2.51 -10.61 -1.80
CA GLY A 141 -3.13 -9.97 -2.96
C GLY A 141 -2.46 -8.68 -3.37
N GLY A 142 -2.16 -7.79 -2.40
CA GLY A 142 -1.44 -6.54 -2.65
C GLY A 142 -0.06 -6.80 -3.22
N ASN A 143 0.68 -7.71 -2.61
CA ASN A 143 2.04 -8.05 -3.00
C ASN A 143 2.11 -8.70 -4.41
N VAL A 144 1.18 -9.60 -4.73
CA VAL A 144 1.05 -10.19 -6.08
C VAL A 144 0.72 -9.10 -7.11
N ARG A 145 -0.18 -8.18 -6.76
CA ARG A 145 -0.56 -7.08 -7.66
C ARG A 145 0.60 -6.15 -7.96
N ASP A 146 1.45 -5.85 -6.99
CA ASP A 146 2.65 -5.05 -7.21
C ASP A 146 3.52 -5.64 -8.31
N VAL A 147 3.78 -6.94 -8.25
CA VAL A 147 4.58 -7.65 -9.25
C VAL A 147 3.87 -7.67 -10.61
N CYS A 148 2.55 -7.93 -10.64
CA CYS A 148 1.76 -7.88 -11.87
C CYS A 148 1.76 -6.48 -12.50
N CYS A 149 1.64 -5.42 -11.69
CA CYS A 149 1.63 -4.03 -12.16
C CYS A 149 2.95 -3.62 -12.80
N MET A 150 4.04 -4.30 -12.47
CA MET A 150 5.35 -4.13 -13.12
C MET A 150 5.45 -4.84 -14.49
N GLY A 151 4.37 -5.50 -14.94
CA GLY A 151 4.35 -6.26 -16.20
C GLY A 151 4.98 -7.65 -16.09
N ALA A 152 5.22 -8.14 -14.88
CA ALA A 152 5.85 -9.42 -14.63
C ALA A 152 4.85 -10.57 -14.54
N GLU A 153 5.27 -11.73 -14.98
CA GLU A 153 4.62 -13.00 -14.67
C GLU A 153 5.03 -13.44 -13.27
N VAL A 154 4.04 -13.60 -12.38
CA VAL A 154 4.30 -14.02 -11.00
C VAL A 154 4.65 -15.50 -10.96
N MET A 155 5.81 -15.80 -10.38
CA MET A 155 6.37 -17.17 -10.38
C MET A 155 6.21 -17.86 -9.02
N SER A 156 6.26 -17.09 -7.93
CA SER A 156 6.29 -17.66 -6.58
C SER A 156 5.93 -16.67 -5.50
N LEU A 157 5.48 -17.24 -4.38
CA LEU A 157 5.33 -16.58 -3.10
C LEU A 157 6.37 -17.09 -2.11
N GLY A 158 6.62 -16.30 -1.08
CA GLY A 158 7.28 -16.67 0.15
C GLY A 158 6.65 -15.92 1.31
N ASP A 159 6.85 -16.39 2.53
CA ASP A 159 6.33 -15.72 3.71
C ASP A 159 7.30 -15.77 4.89
N SER A 160 7.09 -14.85 5.84
CA SER A 160 7.78 -14.86 7.12
C SER A 160 6.77 -14.50 8.19
N LEU A 161 6.42 -15.49 9.02
CA LEU A 161 5.31 -15.42 9.94
C LEU A 161 5.80 -15.43 11.39
N ARG A 162 5.30 -14.47 12.17
CA ARG A 162 5.60 -14.37 13.61
C ARG A 162 4.29 -14.30 14.38
N PHE A 163 4.11 -15.24 15.30
CA PHE A 163 2.91 -15.36 16.11
C PHE A 163 3.25 -15.34 17.60
N GLY A 164 2.26 -15.01 18.42
CA GLY A 164 2.37 -15.03 19.86
C GLY A 164 2.62 -16.43 20.44
N ASP A 165 2.48 -16.55 21.76
CA ASP A 165 2.61 -17.85 22.46
C ASP A 165 1.62 -18.88 21.89
N ILE A 166 2.16 -19.99 21.38
CA ILE A 166 1.39 -21.06 20.74
C ILE A 166 0.37 -21.73 21.68
N ASN A 167 0.54 -21.62 22.99
CA ASN A 167 -0.41 -22.18 23.96
C ASN A 167 -1.69 -21.36 24.10
N ARG A 168 -1.73 -20.11 23.59
CA ARG A 168 -2.91 -19.25 23.62
C ARG A 168 -3.89 -19.61 22.49
N ASN A 169 -5.17 -19.75 22.83
CA ASN A 169 -6.22 -20.01 21.82
C ASN A 169 -6.30 -18.91 20.77
N LYS A 170 -6.10 -17.63 21.16
CA LYS A 170 -6.06 -16.50 20.22
C LYS A 170 -4.92 -16.65 19.21
N THR A 171 -3.74 -17.07 19.65
CA THR A 171 -2.59 -17.28 18.74
C THR A 171 -2.88 -18.40 17.74
N LYS A 172 -3.47 -19.52 18.19
CA LYS A 172 -3.86 -20.62 17.29
C LYS A 172 -4.85 -20.16 16.25
N TRP A 173 -5.90 -19.45 16.67
CA TRP A 173 -6.90 -18.89 15.75
C TRP A 173 -6.26 -17.94 14.72
N ILE A 174 -5.33 -17.07 15.15
CA ILE A 174 -4.63 -16.15 14.26
C ILE A 174 -3.76 -16.93 13.25
N SER A 175 -2.94 -17.87 13.74
CA SER A 175 -2.04 -18.64 12.87
C SER A 175 -2.79 -19.48 11.83
N ASP A 176 -3.85 -20.15 12.25
CA ASP A 176 -4.70 -20.96 11.37
C ASP A 176 -5.38 -20.08 10.30
N GLY A 177 -5.91 -18.92 10.71
CA GLY A 177 -6.53 -17.97 9.80
C GLY A 177 -5.54 -17.36 8.81
N VAL A 178 -4.35 -16.99 9.26
CA VAL A 178 -3.28 -16.43 8.40
C VAL A 178 -2.85 -17.44 7.35
N VAL A 179 -2.52 -18.68 7.75
CA VAL A 179 -2.12 -19.73 6.80
C VAL A 179 -3.23 -20.03 5.79
N SER A 180 -4.47 -20.10 6.28
CA SER A 180 -5.65 -20.30 5.41
C SER A 180 -5.85 -19.11 4.44
N GLY A 181 -5.61 -17.89 4.89
CA GLY A 181 -5.71 -16.69 4.04
C GLY A 181 -4.65 -16.64 2.94
N ILE A 182 -3.39 -16.96 3.27
CA ILE A 182 -2.30 -17.08 2.28
C ILE A 182 -2.67 -18.13 1.24
N ALA A 183 -3.09 -19.32 1.67
CA ALA A 183 -3.52 -20.41 0.79
C ALA A 183 -4.75 -20.02 -0.04
N GLY A 184 -5.73 -19.36 0.58
CA GLY A 184 -7.00 -18.96 -0.06
C GLY A 184 -6.83 -17.95 -1.18
N TYR A 185 -5.73 -17.18 -1.19
CA TYR A 185 -5.40 -16.27 -2.28
C TYR A 185 -4.43 -16.89 -3.28
N GLY A 186 -3.35 -17.50 -2.81
CA GLY A 186 -2.29 -18.04 -3.67
C GLY A 186 -2.74 -19.27 -4.49
N ASN A 187 -3.47 -20.19 -3.87
CA ASN A 187 -3.89 -21.43 -4.53
C ASN A 187 -4.81 -21.21 -5.75
N PRO A 188 -5.85 -20.34 -5.68
CA PRO A 188 -6.67 -20.05 -6.86
C PRO A 188 -5.92 -19.43 -8.03
N LEU A 189 -4.84 -18.71 -7.74
CA LEU A 189 -3.96 -18.13 -8.77
C LEU A 189 -2.94 -19.13 -9.32
N GLY A 190 -2.81 -20.30 -8.71
CA GLY A 190 -1.82 -21.29 -9.08
C GLY A 190 -0.38 -20.87 -8.76
N ILE A 191 -0.18 -19.94 -7.83
CA ILE A 191 1.15 -19.43 -7.48
C ILE A 191 1.69 -20.25 -6.29
N PRO A 192 2.81 -20.99 -6.45
CA PRO A 192 3.37 -21.79 -5.39
C PRO A 192 4.03 -20.92 -4.30
N ASN A 193 3.83 -21.28 -3.04
CA ASN A 193 4.64 -20.77 -1.93
C ASN A 193 5.88 -21.66 -1.80
N ILE A 194 7.06 -21.11 -2.06
CA ILE A 194 8.31 -21.88 -2.20
C ILE A 194 9.29 -21.69 -1.05
N CYS A 195 9.07 -20.70 -0.21
CA CYS A 195 9.96 -20.43 0.93
C CYS A 195 9.19 -19.72 2.04
N GLY A 196 9.75 -19.79 3.23
CA GLY A 196 9.22 -19.07 4.37
C GLY A 196 9.70 -19.65 5.70
N ASP A 197 9.29 -19.00 6.76
CA ASP A 197 9.50 -19.49 8.10
C ASP A 197 8.35 -19.09 9.03
N VAL A 198 8.17 -19.87 10.11
CA VAL A 198 7.17 -19.60 11.13
C VAL A 198 7.87 -19.60 12.49
N TYR A 199 7.62 -18.57 13.28
CA TYR A 199 8.19 -18.43 14.61
C TYR A 199 7.13 -18.00 15.62
N PHE A 200 7.20 -18.58 16.84
CA PHE A 200 6.27 -18.29 17.93
C PHE A 200 7.03 -17.69 19.10
N ASP A 201 6.62 -16.49 19.53
CA ASP A 201 7.15 -15.83 20.71
C ASP A 201 6.08 -14.95 21.36
N LYS A 202 6.07 -14.92 22.70
CA LYS A 202 5.12 -14.13 23.50
C LYS A 202 5.11 -12.63 23.14
N GLU A 203 6.21 -12.11 22.64
CA GLU A 203 6.31 -10.70 22.23
C GLU A 203 5.36 -10.36 21.09
N TYR A 204 4.92 -11.35 20.31
CA TYR A 204 3.93 -11.18 19.21
C TYR A 204 2.49 -11.45 19.63
N ASN A 205 2.19 -11.57 20.95
CA ASN A 205 0.84 -11.89 21.43
C ASN A 205 -0.23 -10.89 20.97
N GLU A 206 0.13 -9.62 20.88
CA GLU A 206 -0.83 -8.54 20.59
C GLU A 206 -0.64 -7.93 19.19
N ASN A 207 0.39 -8.36 18.47
CA ASN A 207 0.62 -7.97 17.08
C ASN A 207 1.47 -9.02 16.36
N CYS A 208 0.83 -9.91 15.61
CA CYS A 208 1.53 -10.87 14.76
C CYS A 208 2.26 -10.13 13.61
N LEU A 209 3.30 -10.77 13.08
CA LEU A 209 3.90 -10.31 11.82
C LEU A 209 3.55 -11.29 10.71
N VAL A 210 2.94 -10.75 9.68
CA VAL A 210 2.61 -11.47 8.45
C VAL A 210 3.29 -10.74 7.31
N THR A 211 4.38 -11.32 6.83
CA THR A 211 5.20 -10.72 5.79
C THR A 211 5.20 -11.65 4.59
N VAL A 212 4.90 -11.09 3.42
CA VAL A 212 4.80 -11.83 2.17
C VAL A 212 5.84 -11.31 1.18
N LEU A 213 6.48 -12.20 0.49
CA LEU A 213 7.36 -11.94 -0.65
C LEU A 213 6.72 -12.51 -1.90
N THR A 214 6.75 -11.75 -2.99
CA THR A 214 6.35 -12.23 -4.31
C THR A 214 7.49 -12.00 -5.29
N ALA A 215 7.78 -13.01 -6.07
CA ALA A 215 8.76 -12.92 -7.14
C ALA A 215 8.11 -13.23 -8.50
N GLY A 216 8.52 -12.47 -9.52
CA GLY A 216 8.08 -12.64 -10.89
C GLY A 216 9.18 -12.34 -11.89
N VAL A 217 8.95 -12.68 -13.14
CA VAL A 217 9.91 -12.47 -14.22
C VAL A 217 9.30 -11.59 -15.31
N VAL A 218 10.09 -10.66 -15.82
CA VAL A 218 9.68 -9.74 -16.88
C VAL A 218 10.83 -9.56 -17.87
N LYS A 219 10.52 -9.37 -19.15
CA LYS A 219 11.52 -8.87 -20.10
C LYS A 219 11.85 -7.42 -19.75
N GLU A 220 13.13 -7.06 -19.69
CA GLU A 220 13.56 -5.71 -19.27
C GLU A 220 12.84 -4.61 -20.04
N LYS A 221 12.64 -4.78 -21.35
CA LYS A 221 11.93 -3.84 -22.22
C LYS A 221 10.42 -3.71 -21.92
N ASN A 222 9.83 -4.68 -21.23
CA ASN A 222 8.41 -4.75 -20.93
C ASN A 222 8.08 -4.28 -19.49
N VAL A 223 9.08 -3.81 -18.73
CA VAL A 223 8.85 -3.29 -17.39
C VAL A 223 7.89 -2.11 -17.44
N ILE A 224 6.74 -2.25 -16.79
CA ILE A 224 5.72 -1.21 -16.66
C ILE A 224 6.05 -0.32 -15.45
N ARG A 225 5.76 0.96 -15.57
CA ARG A 225 5.91 1.95 -14.50
C ARG A 225 4.54 2.42 -14.04
N SER A 226 4.35 2.59 -12.74
CA SER A 226 3.08 3.06 -12.15
C SER A 226 2.79 4.54 -12.43
N ARG A 227 3.79 5.30 -12.84
CA ARG A 227 3.64 6.72 -13.18
C ARG A 227 3.17 6.93 -14.63
N ALA A 228 2.42 8.00 -14.86
CA ALA A 228 2.03 8.40 -16.20
C ALA A 228 3.27 8.59 -17.12
N PRO A 229 3.22 8.14 -18.38
CA PRO A 229 4.28 8.38 -19.36
C PRO A 229 4.56 9.87 -19.55
N LYS A 230 5.74 10.20 -20.02
CA LYS A 230 6.01 11.59 -20.48
C LYS A 230 5.10 11.90 -21.67
N ASN A 231 4.57 13.12 -21.70
CA ASN A 231 3.65 13.59 -22.74
C ASN A 231 2.31 12.84 -22.79
N SER A 232 1.81 12.38 -21.65
CA SER A 232 0.50 11.73 -21.50
C SER A 232 -0.65 12.74 -21.35
N GLU A 233 -0.39 14.02 -21.54
CA GLU A 233 -1.42 15.05 -21.53
C GLU A 233 -2.48 14.75 -22.59
N GLY A 234 -3.74 14.68 -22.18
CA GLY A 234 -4.86 14.30 -23.07
C GLY A 234 -5.09 12.80 -23.22
N TYR A 235 -4.36 11.95 -22.52
CA TYR A 235 -4.67 10.51 -22.45
C TYR A 235 -5.89 10.27 -21.59
N ASP A 236 -6.71 9.31 -22.00
CA ASP A 236 -7.86 8.87 -21.22
C ASP A 236 -7.42 8.02 -20.02
N LEU A 237 -8.08 8.23 -18.90
CA LEU A 237 -7.99 7.34 -17.76
C LEU A 237 -9.09 6.28 -17.86
N ILE A 238 -8.71 5.04 -18.15
CA ILE A 238 -9.65 3.94 -18.35
C ILE A 238 -9.69 3.06 -17.11
N LEU A 239 -10.85 2.96 -16.47
CA LEU A 239 -11.11 2.00 -15.39
C LEU A 239 -11.68 0.72 -15.99
N VAL A 240 -10.99 -0.40 -15.74
CA VAL A 240 -11.43 -1.73 -16.14
C VAL A 240 -11.72 -2.53 -14.87
N GLY A 241 -12.97 -2.99 -14.73
CA GLY A 241 -13.38 -3.75 -13.58
C GLY A 241 -14.89 -3.81 -13.40
N LYS A 242 -15.32 -4.46 -12.31
CA LYS A 242 -16.72 -4.50 -11.91
C LYS A 242 -17.09 -3.14 -11.30
N PRO A 243 -18.21 -2.52 -11.67
CA PRO A 243 -18.68 -1.32 -10.98
C PRO A 243 -19.01 -1.65 -9.53
N THR A 244 -18.60 -0.79 -8.63
CA THR A 244 -18.88 -0.87 -7.19
C THR A 244 -19.90 0.17 -6.78
#